data_148ddd8c2d890591292c9f4154f13dc6
#
_entry.id   148ddd8c2d890591292c9f4154f13dc6
#
_cell.length_a   1.000
_cell.length_b   1.000
_cell.length_c   1.000
_cell.angle_alpha   90.00
_cell.angle_beta   90.00
_cell.angle_gamma   90.00
#
_symmetry.space_group_name_H-M   'P 1'
#
loop_
_entity.id
_entity.type
_entity.pdbx_description
1 polymer ?
#
loop_
_entity_poly.entity_id
_entity_poly.type
_entity_poly.pdbx_seq_one_letter_code
_entity_poly.pdbx_strand_id
1 'polypeptide(L)'
;MAFKIYLAVNPHGGMEKGLGILDLVRPVFHDKGVDLTVLETEYPGHAQEMINTMDFDDIDGFCAIGGDGTFHEVVNGLLTRKDKKQVPIGLIPGGTGNSFMHTVECLDPVEAAKRIVSGSTIPVDVAEVKTGKELIYSINIIGWGLVTDIGITAENYRWMGESRYTLISMLEIFRLKQRSAKLIINETEEINDFTFILALNTKHTGKGMYAAPKAKLDDGLIDLIIVR
;
A
#
# COMPACT_ATOMS: atom_id res chain seq x y z
N MET A 1 31.34 -0.41 -3.86
CA MET A 1 30.62 -1.61 -3.40
C MET A 1 29.44 -1.79 -4.34
N ALA A 2 29.00 -3.02 -4.59
CA ALA A 2 27.78 -3.24 -5.37
C ALA A 2 26.57 -2.77 -4.55
N PHE A 3 25.59 -2.14 -5.20
CA PHE A 3 24.35 -1.72 -4.58
C PHE A 3 23.52 -2.97 -4.22
N LYS A 4 23.21 -3.16 -2.94
CA LYS A 4 22.61 -4.39 -2.44
C LYS A 4 21.14 -4.19 -2.07
N ILE A 5 20.27 -4.94 -2.73
CA ILE A 5 18.81 -4.85 -2.55
C ILE A 5 18.23 -6.21 -2.14
N TYR A 6 17.36 -6.19 -1.15
CA TYR A 6 16.47 -7.30 -0.85
C TYR A 6 15.11 -7.08 -1.52
N LEU A 7 14.65 -8.10 -2.22
CA LEU A 7 13.41 -8.04 -3.00
C LEU A 7 12.44 -9.12 -2.52
N ALA A 8 11.44 -8.72 -1.75
CA ALA A 8 10.34 -9.59 -1.38
C ALA A 8 9.40 -9.81 -2.58
N VAL A 9 9.06 -11.05 -2.85
CA VAL A 9 8.14 -11.41 -3.93
C VAL A 9 6.95 -12.16 -3.35
N ASN A 10 5.75 -11.67 -3.65
CA ASN A 10 4.53 -12.39 -3.33
C ASN A 10 4.13 -13.27 -4.53
N PRO A 11 4.41 -14.60 -4.50
CA PRO A 11 4.13 -15.48 -5.62
C PRO A 11 2.63 -15.61 -5.89
N HIS A 12 1.79 -15.44 -4.86
CA HIS A 12 0.33 -15.55 -4.93
C HIS A 12 -0.39 -14.22 -5.14
N GLY A 13 0.35 -13.10 -5.20
CA GLY A 13 -0.21 -11.78 -5.42
C GLY A 13 -0.63 -11.56 -6.88
N GLY A 14 -1.66 -10.70 -7.10
CA GLY A 14 -2.03 -10.23 -8.43
C GLY A 14 -2.35 -11.34 -9.45
N MET A 15 -3.05 -12.39 -9.06
CA MET A 15 -3.36 -13.57 -9.89
C MET A 15 -2.10 -14.41 -10.23
N GLU A 16 -1.24 -14.68 -9.26
CA GLU A 16 -0.04 -15.52 -9.35
C GLU A 16 1.03 -15.01 -10.35
N LYS A 17 1.09 -13.69 -10.57
CA LYS A 17 2.03 -13.08 -11.52
C LYS A 17 3.38 -12.71 -10.91
N GLY A 18 3.54 -12.80 -9.59
CA GLY A 18 4.73 -12.31 -8.88
C GLY A 18 6.04 -12.85 -9.43
N LEU A 19 6.15 -14.15 -9.66
CA LEU A 19 7.36 -14.78 -10.20
C LEU A 19 7.61 -14.40 -11.67
N GLY A 20 6.56 -14.30 -12.49
CA GLY A 20 6.70 -13.85 -13.88
C GLY A 20 7.19 -12.39 -13.96
N ILE A 21 6.77 -11.53 -13.03
CA ILE A 21 7.28 -10.15 -12.92
C ILE A 21 8.75 -10.17 -12.48
N LEU A 22 9.12 -11.03 -11.54
CA LEU A 22 10.49 -11.19 -11.11
C LEU A 22 11.42 -11.53 -12.31
N ASP A 23 11.00 -12.45 -13.17
CA ASP A 23 11.77 -12.82 -14.36
C ASP A 23 11.95 -11.66 -15.33
N LEU A 24 10.94 -10.80 -15.47
CA LEU A 24 11.01 -9.59 -16.31
C LEU A 24 11.96 -8.53 -15.75
N VAL A 25 12.02 -8.35 -14.42
CA VAL A 25 12.79 -7.27 -13.81
C VAL A 25 14.19 -7.68 -13.40
N ARG A 26 14.47 -8.97 -13.18
CA ARG A 26 15.79 -9.48 -12.80
C ARG A 26 16.92 -9.00 -13.72
N PRO A 27 16.77 -8.97 -15.07
CA PRO A 27 17.81 -8.42 -15.95
C PRO A 27 18.14 -6.96 -15.67
N VAL A 28 17.15 -6.13 -15.29
CA VAL A 28 17.38 -4.71 -15.00
C VAL A 28 18.33 -4.52 -13.82
N PHE A 29 18.16 -5.32 -12.76
CA PHE A 29 19.05 -5.31 -11.60
C PHE A 29 20.45 -5.84 -11.96
N HIS A 30 20.51 -6.95 -12.69
CA HIS A 30 21.76 -7.56 -13.13
C HIS A 30 22.60 -6.60 -13.99
N ASP A 31 22.00 -5.95 -15.00
CA ASP A 31 22.69 -5.04 -15.92
C ASP A 31 23.25 -3.80 -15.24
N LYS A 32 22.72 -3.45 -14.07
CA LYS A 32 23.20 -2.36 -13.21
C LYS A 32 24.18 -2.83 -12.13
N GLY A 33 24.51 -4.13 -12.10
CA GLY A 33 25.43 -4.69 -11.11
C GLY A 33 24.91 -4.67 -9.69
N VAL A 34 23.59 -4.71 -9.52
CA VAL A 34 22.94 -4.78 -8.20
C VAL A 34 23.06 -6.20 -7.64
N ASP A 35 23.52 -6.31 -6.41
CA ASP A 35 23.46 -7.55 -5.63
C ASP A 35 22.02 -7.75 -5.12
N LEU A 36 21.27 -8.58 -5.85
CA LEU A 36 19.85 -8.79 -5.62
C LEU A 36 19.60 -10.09 -4.86
N THR A 37 19.14 -9.98 -3.61
CA THR A 37 18.65 -11.12 -2.84
C THR A 37 17.13 -11.21 -2.92
N VAL A 38 16.62 -12.30 -3.47
CA VAL A 38 15.17 -12.52 -3.62
C VAL A 38 14.63 -13.34 -2.45
N LEU A 39 13.50 -12.89 -1.89
CA LEU A 39 12.83 -13.48 -0.74
C LEU A 39 11.36 -13.73 -1.10
N GLU A 40 10.91 -14.98 -1.10
CA GLU A 40 9.51 -15.30 -1.37
C GLU A 40 8.68 -15.23 -0.10
N THR A 41 7.51 -14.58 -0.19
CA THR A 41 6.56 -14.56 0.93
C THR A 41 5.68 -15.81 0.87
N GLU A 42 5.42 -16.40 2.02
CA GLU A 42 4.69 -17.68 2.14
C GLU A 42 3.25 -17.49 2.66
N TYR A 43 2.99 -16.39 3.40
CA TYR A 43 1.69 -16.13 4.02
C TYR A 43 1.45 -14.62 4.16
N PRO A 44 0.20 -14.19 4.36
CA PRO A 44 -0.11 -12.78 4.66
C PRO A 44 0.62 -12.31 5.93
N GLY A 45 1.27 -11.14 5.87
CA GLY A 45 2.11 -10.61 6.94
C GLY A 45 3.58 -11.01 6.86
N HIS A 46 3.97 -11.96 5.99
CA HIS A 46 5.36 -12.43 5.92
C HIS A 46 6.33 -11.32 5.45
N ALA A 47 5.93 -10.44 4.53
CA ALA A 47 6.77 -9.32 4.12
C ALA A 47 7.01 -8.34 5.27
N GLN A 48 6.01 -8.13 6.14
CA GLN A 48 6.16 -7.33 7.36
C GLN A 48 7.14 -7.97 8.35
N GLU A 49 7.04 -9.26 8.58
CA GLU A 49 7.94 -10.00 9.47
C GLU A 49 9.38 -9.98 8.95
N MET A 50 9.58 -10.25 7.67
CA MET A 50 10.89 -10.21 7.02
C MET A 50 11.59 -8.88 7.27
N ILE A 51 10.97 -7.76 6.88
CA ILE A 51 11.59 -6.45 7.01
C ILE A 51 11.75 -6.01 8.47
N ASN A 52 10.89 -6.47 9.36
CA ASN A 52 10.96 -6.14 10.79
C ASN A 52 12.13 -6.84 11.50
N THR A 53 12.47 -8.06 11.09
CA THR A 53 13.47 -8.91 11.76
C THR A 53 14.84 -8.95 11.08
N MET A 54 14.89 -8.60 9.80
CA MET A 54 16.09 -8.67 8.96
C MET A 54 17.17 -7.68 9.41
N ASP A 55 18.43 -8.04 9.25
CA ASP A 55 19.54 -7.13 9.45
C ASP A 55 19.69 -6.17 8.26
N PHE A 56 19.84 -4.88 8.57
CA PHE A 56 20.00 -3.80 7.59
C PHE A 56 21.42 -3.24 7.50
N ASP A 57 22.40 -3.85 8.18
CA ASP A 57 23.75 -3.29 8.23
C ASP A 57 24.44 -3.27 6.86
N ASP A 58 24.06 -4.20 5.97
CA ASP A 58 24.73 -4.38 4.68
C ASP A 58 23.78 -4.24 3.47
N ILE A 59 22.64 -3.55 3.61
CA ILE A 59 21.72 -3.37 2.48
C ILE A 59 21.46 -1.89 2.20
N ASP A 60 21.31 -1.57 0.92
CA ASP A 60 21.02 -0.20 0.44
C ASP A 60 19.53 0.05 0.22
N GLY A 61 18.72 -1.00 0.17
CA GLY A 61 17.27 -0.88 0.01
C GLY A 61 16.51 -2.18 0.16
N PHE A 62 15.23 -2.06 0.47
CA PHE A 62 14.27 -3.18 0.51
C PHE A 62 13.12 -2.91 -0.46
N CYS A 63 12.89 -3.83 -1.38
CA CYS A 63 11.85 -3.70 -2.40
C CYS A 63 10.86 -4.85 -2.32
N ALA A 64 9.68 -4.65 -2.91
CA ALA A 64 8.69 -5.71 -3.03
C ALA A 64 8.08 -5.76 -4.43
N ILE A 65 7.83 -6.97 -4.93
CA ILE A 65 6.93 -7.23 -6.05
C ILE A 65 5.58 -7.59 -5.48
N GLY A 66 4.59 -6.73 -5.68
CA GLY A 66 3.26 -6.95 -5.11
C GLY A 66 2.29 -5.81 -5.39
N GLY A 67 1.17 -5.82 -4.68
CA GLY A 67 0.18 -4.74 -4.70
C GLY A 67 0.24 -3.88 -3.44
N ASP A 68 -0.81 -3.06 -3.26
CA ASP A 68 -0.95 -2.16 -2.11
C ASP A 68 -0.86 -2.90 -0.76
N GLY A 69 -1.38 -4.13 -0.68
CA GLY A 69 -1.30 -4.95 0.54
C GLY A 69 0.14 -5.36 0.90
N THR A 70 0.91 -5.85 -0.07
CA THR A 70 2.32 -6.20 0.16
C THR A 70 3.13 -4.96 0.55
N PHE A 71 2.86 -3.82 -0.10
CA PHE A 71 3.54 -2.57 0.23
C PHE A 71 3.16 -2.06 1.62
N HIS A 72 1.90 -2.21 2.02
CA HIS A 72 1.44 -1.93 3.38
C HIS A 72 2.20 -2.76 4.43
N GLU A 73 2.39 -4.06 4.18
CA GLU A 73 3.18 -4.93 5.05
C GLU A 73 4.64 -4.43 5.17
N VAL A 74 5.26 -4.08 4.05
CA VAL A 74 6.65 -3.56 4.02
C VAL A 74 6.78 -2.26 4.82
N VAL A 75 5.86 -1.30 4.64
CA VAL A 75 5.87 -0.03 5.38
C VAL A 75 5.69 -0.28 6.88
N ASN A 76 4.72 -1.11 7.26
CA ASN A 76 4.47 -1.41 8.67
C ASN A 76 5.65 -2.17 9.30
N GLY A 77 6.24 -3.12 8.59
CA GLY A 77 7.43 -3.84 9.04
C GLY A 77 8.59 -2.88 9.31
N LEU A 78 8.85 -1.96 8.37
CA LEU A 78 9.93 -0.97 8.51
C LEU A 78 9.70 -0.03 9.71
N LEU A 79 8.52 0.56 9.81
CA LEU A 79 8.23 1.60 10.82
C LEU A 79 8.05 1.03 12.23
N THR A 80 7.75 -0.26 12.37
CA THR A 80 7.62 -0.94 13.67
C THR A 80 8.89 -1.63 14.12
N ARG A 81 10.01 -1.53 13.38
CA ARG A 81 11.31 -2.08 13.78
C ARG A 81 11.74 -1.58 15.16
N LYS A 82 12.24 -2.48 15.97
CA LYS A 82 12.73 -2.16 17.32
C LYS A 82 14.03 -1.33 17.30
N ASP A 83 14.89 -1.59 16.33
CA ASP A 83 16.18 -0.91 16.18
C ASP A 83 16.07 0.47 15.50
N LYS A 84 14.88 0.81 14.97
CA LYS A 84 14.59 2.08 14.26
C LYS A 84 15.47 2.32 13.03
N LYS A 85 16.19 1.31 12.55
CA LYS A 85 16.94 1.40 11.29
C LYS A 85 15.96 1.59 10.13
N GLN A 86 16.36 2.42 9.18
CA GLN A 86 15.58 2.69 7.98
C GLN A 86 16.43 2.52 6.74
N VAL A 87 15.83 1.99 5.71
CA VAL A 87 16.39 1.91 4.35
C VAL A 87 15.34 2.41 3.38
N PRO A 88 15.74 2.91 2.20
CA PRO A 88 14.79 3.18 1.14
C PRO A 88 13.98 1.93 0.79
N ILE A 89 12.68 2.12 0.56
CA ILE A 89 11.80 1.03 0.12
C ILE A 89 11.30 1.28 -1.29
N GLY A 90 11.10 0.21 -2.05
CA GLY A 90 10.61 0.27 -3.43
C GLY A 90 9.46 -0.70 -3.66
N LEU A 91 8.55 -0.32 -4.56
CA LEU A 91 7.47 -1.19 -5.01
C LEU A 91 7.55 -1.40 -6.52
N ILE A 92 7.51 -2.66 -6.92
CA ILE A 92 7.33 -3.10 -8.30
C ILE A 92 5.88 -3.57 -8.41
N PRO A 93 5.04 -2.95 -9.28
CA PRO A 93 3.63 -3.23 -9.32
C PRO A 93 3.34 -4.66 -9.80
N GLY A 94 2.66 -5.43 -8.98
CA GLY A 94 2.23 -6.80 -9.24
C GLY A 94 0.82 -7.10 -8.74
N GLY A 95 0.16 -6.12 -8.13
CA GLY A 95 -1.18 -6.24 -7.60
C GLY A 95 -2.27 -5.83 -8.60
N THR A 96 -3.53 -5.98 -8.16
CA THR A 96 -4.70 -5.62 -8.98
C THR A 96 -5.05 -4.13 -8.87
N GLY A 97 -4.83 -3.51 -7.70
CA GLY A 97 -5.21 -2.12 -7.40
C GLY A 97 -4.11 -1.12 -7.73
N ASN A 98 -2.94 -1.35 -7.17
CA ASN A 98 -1.72 -0.54 -7.31
C ASN A 98 -1.94 0.98 -7.13
N SER A 99 -2.72 1.37 -6.12
CA SER A 99 -3.12 2.76 -5.86
C SER A 99 -1.93 3.69 -5.69
N PHE A 100 -0.91 3.25 -4.94
CA PHE A 100 0.33 3.99 -4.78
C PHE A 100 1.05 4.18 -6.12
N MET A 101 1.18 3.11 -6.91
CA MET A 101 1.88 3.14 -8.21
C MET A 101 1.15 3.97 -9.26
N HIS A 102 -0.20 4.05 -9.21
CA HIS A 102 -0.98 5.02 -9.98
C HIS A 102 -0.62 6.46 -9.60
N THR A 103 -0.47 6.74 -8.31
CA THR A 103 -0.16 8.10 -7.82
C THR A 103 1.25 8.56 -8.23
N VAL A 104 2.24 7.65 -8.23
CA VAL A 104 3.61 7.93 -8.70
C VAL A 104 3.79 7.73 -10.21
N GLU A 105 2.70 7.43 -10.93
CA GLU A 105 2.68 7.26 -12.40
C GLU A 105 3.71 6.23 -12.88
N CYS A 106 3.72 5.04 -12.24
CA CYS A 106 4.68 3.98 -12.54
C CYS A 106 4.01 2.59 -12.44
N LEU A 107 3.28 2.19 -13.47
CA LEU A 107 2.54 0.92 -13.50
C LEU A 107 3.28 -0.20 -14.25
N ASP A 108 4.31 0.13 -15.01
CA ASP A 108 5.14 -0.85 -15.68
C ASP A 108 6.20 -1.40 -14.73
N PRO A 109 6.28 -2.73 -14.50
CA PRO A 109 7.25 -3.32 -13.58
C PRO A 109 8.71 -3.08 -13.97
N VAL A 110 9.01 -3.04 -15.27
CA VAL A 110 10.38 -2.82 -15.76
C VAL A 110 10.79 -1.38 -15.52
N GLU A 111 9.86 -0.44 -15.74
CA GLU A 111 10.10 0.97 -15.44
C GLU A 111 10.27 1.21 -13.93
N ALA A 112 9.47 0.53 -13.09
CA ALA A 112 9.64 0.58 -11.64
C ALA A 112 11.02 0.07 -11.21
N ALA A 113 11.46 -1.07 -11.76
CA ALA A 113 12.80 -1.60 -11.50
C ALA A 113 13.90 -0.62 -11.95
N LYS A 114 13.76 0.04 -13.10
CA LYS A 114 14.71 1.07 -13.55
C LYS A 114 14.79 2.26 -12.60
N ARG A 115 13.65 2.74 -12.08
CA ARG A 115 13.61 3.80 -11.05
C ARG A 115 14.32 3.36 -9.78
N ILE A 116 14.08 2.13 -9.31
CA ILE A 116 14.75 1.58 -8.12
C ILE A 116 16.28 1.53 -8.31
N VAL A 117 16.77 0.98 -9.40
CA VAL A 117 18.21 0.86 -9.61
C VAL A 117 18.90 2.20 -9.93
N SER A 118 18.15 3.26 -10.20
CA SER A 118 18.69 4.62 -10.32
C SER A 118 19.11 5.19 -8.96
N GLY A 119 18.62 4.63 -7.86
CA GLY A 119 18.91 5.08 -6.50
C GLY A 119 18.19 6.39 -6.10
N SER A 120 17.34 6.94 -6.97
CA SER A 120 16.57 8.14 -6.65
C SER A 120 15.41 7.81 -5.70
N THR A 121 15.30 8.57 -4.61
CA THR A 121 14.23 8.42 -3.62
C THR A 121 13.41 9.69 -3.51
N ILE A 122 12.15 9.53 -3.11
CA ILE A 122 11.24 10.62 -2.75
C ILE A 122 10.76 10.43 -1.31
N PRO A 123 10.59 11.48 -0.52
CA PRO A 123 9.90 11.38 0.76
C PRO A 123 8.43 11.06 0.55
N VAL A 124 7.85 10.30 1.46
CA VAL A 124 6.43 9.97 1.46
C VAL A 124 5.89 10.08 2.87
N ASP A 125 4.83 10.86 3.04
CA ASP A 125 4.12 10.99 4.30
C ASP A 125 3.42 9.67 4.65
N VAL A 126 3.36 9.38 5.93
CA VAL A 126 2.73 8.18 6.45
C VAL A 126 1.76 8.55 7.56
N ALA A 127 0.51 8.14 7.42
CA ALA A 127 -0.48 8.33 8.46
C ALA A 127 -0.31 7.28 9.58
N GLU A 128 -0.19 7.76 10.80
CA GLU A 128 -0.24 6.92 11.99
C GLU A 128 -1.69 6.72 12.43
N VAL A 129 -2.16 5.48 12.42
CA VAL A 129 -3.54 5.11 12.73
C VAL A 129 -3.60 4.36 14.04
N LYS A 130 -4.27 4.91 15.03
CA LYS A 130 -4.49 4.29 16.34
C LYS A 130 -5.93 3.79 16.46
N THR A 131 -6.09 2.49 16.61
CA THR A 131 -7.40 1.85 16.86
C THR A 131 -7.33 1.03 18.13
N GLY A 132 -7.91 1.55 19.22
CA GLY A 132 -7.78 0.90 20.53
C GLY A 132 -6.32 0.83 20.98
N LYS A 133 -5.74 -0.40 21.01
CA LYS A 133 -4.34 -0.62 21.38
C LYS A 133 -3.41 -0.83 20.18
N GLU A 134 -3.97 -0.90 18.98
CA GLU A 134 -3.21 -1.18 17.78
C GLU A 134 -2.73 0.11 17.13
N LEU A 135 -1.50 0.07 16.65
CA LEU A 135 -0.85 1.11 15.88
C LEU A 135 -0.53 0.56 14.50
N ILE A 136 -1.06 1.20 13.47
CA ILE A 136 -0.90 0.83 12.06
C ILE A 136 -0.44 2.06 11.29
N TYR A 137 0.42 1.86 10.31
CA TYR A 137 0.86 2.91 9.40
C TYR A 137 0.18 2.75 8.03
N SER A 138 -0.35 3.84 7.49
CA SER A 138 -1.00 3.86 6.18
C SER A 138 -0.37 4.90 5.27
N ILE A 139 -0.05 4.49 4.04
CA ILE A 139 0.51 5.36 3.00
C ILE A 139 -0.51 5.69 1.90
N ASN A 140 -1.63 4.99 1.85
CA ASN A 140 -2.63 5.15 0.79
C ASN A 140 -3.92 5.78 1.34
N ILE A 141 -4.79 4.93 1.90
CA ILE A 141 -6.15 5.28 2.27
C ILE A 141 -6.53 4.65 3.60
N ILE A 142 -7.23 5.42 4.41
CA ILE A 142 -7.90 4.96 5.62
C ILE A 142 -9.39 5.20 5.42
N GLY A 143 -10.19 4.15 5.54
CA GLY A 143 -11.64 4.20 5.33
C GLY A 143 -12.41 3.89 6.60
N TRP A 144 -13.55 4.59 6.78
CA TRP A 144 -14.52 4.33 7.84
C TRP A 144 -15.95 4.37 7.28
N GLY A 145 -16.83 3.54 7.84
CA GLY A 145 -18.24 3.48 7.46
C GLY A 145 -18.48 2.56 6.26
N LEU A 146 -19.29 2.98 5.29
CA LEU A 146 -19.71 2.18 4.14
C LEU A 146 -18.54 1.52 3.38
N VAL A 147 -17.44 2.22 3.22
CA VAL A 147 -16.27 1.70 2.50
C VAL A 147 -15.62 0.52 3.23
N THR A 148 -15.64 0.53 4.56
CA THR A 148 -15.17 -0.59 5.37
C THR A 148 -16.12 -1.77 5.25
N ASP A 149 -17.42 -1.55 5.25
CA ASP A 149 -18.43 -2.61 5.08
C ASP A 149 -18.28 -3.30 3.72
N ILE A 150 -18.08 -2.51 2.65
CA ILE A 150 -17.81 -3.03 1.31
C ILE A 150 -16.55 -3.90 1.32
N GLY A 151 -15.47 -3.43 1.92
CA GLY A 151 -14.21 -4.15 2.01
C GLY A 151 -14.36 -5.50 2.72
N ILE A 152 -14.94 -5.49 3.91
CA ILE A 152 -15.15 -6.72 4.72
C ILE A 152 -16.08 -7.69 3.98
N THR A 153 -17.18 -7.19 3.40
CA THR A 153 -18.13 -8.04 2.68
C THR A 153 -17.48 -8.63 1.43
N ALA A 154 -16.71 -7.83 0.67
CA ALA A 154 -16.04 -8.29 -0.55
C ALA A 154 -15.00 -9.39 -0.27
N GLU A 155 -14.33 -9.37 0.89
CA GLU A 155 -13.41 -10.44 1.26
C GLU A 155 -14.09 -11.81 1.37
N ASN A 156 -15.34 -11.88 1.81
CA ASN A 156 -16.10 -13.12 1.90
C ASN A 156 -16.46 -13.71 0.52
N TYR A 157 -16.35 -12.90 -0.54
CA TYR A 157 -16.70 -13.29 -1.93
C TYR A 157 -15.47 -13.32 -2.86
N ARG A 158 -14.28 -13.64 -2.33
CA ARG A 158 -13.02 -13.70 -3.10
C ARG A 158 -13.12 -14.56 -4.36
N TRP A 159 -13.90 -15.64 -4.31
CA TRP A 159 -14.15 -16.54 -5.44
C TRP A 159 -14.80 -15.87 -6.66
N MET A 160 -15.49 -14.72 -6.49
CA MET A 160 -16.08 -13.94 -7.60
C MET A 160 -15.07 -13.08 -8.36
N GLY A 161 -13.79 -13.09 -7.98
CA GLY A 161 -12.77 -12.27 -8.62
C GLY A 161 -13.04 -10.77 -8.43
N GLU A 162 -12.74 -9.98 -9.44
CA GLU A 162 -12.79 -8.51 -9.36
C GLU A 162 -14.21 -7.94 -9.34
N SER A 163 -15.17 -8.64 -9.97
CA SER A 163 -16.58 -8.20 -10.04
C SER A 163 -17.26 -8.10 -8.67
N ARG A 164 -16.71 -8.78 -7.64
CA ARG A 164 -17.24 -8.72 -6.27
C ARG A 164 -17.36 -7.29 -5.74
N TYR A 165 -16.32 -6.46 -5.96
CA TYR A 165 -16.34 -5.08 -5.46
C TYR A 165 -17.48 -4.27 -6.08
N THR A 166 -17.70 -4.38 -7.39
CA THR A 166 -18.78 -3.67 -8.08
C THR A 166 -20.15 -4.11 -7.57
N LEU A 167 -20.39 -5.42 -7.47
CA LEU A 167 -21.67 -5.95 -7.03
C LEU A 167 -21.96 -5.59 -5.58
N ILE A 168 -20.96 -5.75 -4.68
CA ILE A 168 -21.13 -5.45 -3.27
C ILE A 168 -21.27 -3.96 -3.03
N SER A 169 -20.51 -3.12 -3.76
CA SER A 169 -20.69 -1.67 -3.69
C SER A 169 -22.10 -1.25 -4.07
N MET A 170 -22.68 -1.82 -5.12
CA MET A 170 -24.08 -1.55 -5.49
C MET A 170 -25.04 -1.96 -4.38
N LEU A 171 -24.88 -3.14 -3.80
CA LEU A 171 -25.74 -3.62 -2.71
C LEU A 171 -25.65 -2.75 -1.46
N GLU A 172 -24.44 -2.37 -1.06
CA GLU A 172 -24.23 -1.54 0.13
C GLU A 172 -24.66 -0.08 -0.08
N ILE A 173 -24.54 0.46 -1.30
CA ILE A 173 -25.08 1.79 -1.64
C ILE A 173 -26.61 1.82 -1.50
N PHE A 174 -27.31 0.75 -1.88
CA PHE A 174 -28.77 0.68 -1.66
C PHE A 174 -29.17 0.65 -0.19
N ARG A 175 -28.30 0.19 0.69
CA ARG A 175 -28.56 0.17 2.14
C ARG A 175 -28.36 1.53 2.81
N LEU A 176 -27.58 2.44 2.22
CA LEU A 176 -27.27 3.80 2.70
C LEU A 176 -27.15 3.89 4.23
N LYS A 177 -26.39 2.98 4.82
CA LYS A 177 -26.26 2.89 6.27
C LYS A 177 -25.44 4.08 6.80
N GLN A 178 -26.09 4.99 7.46
CA GLN A 178 -25.44 6.06 8.21
C GLN A 178 -25.10 5.60 9.63
N ARG A 179 -24.06 6.18 10.18
CA ARG A 179 -23.62 5.95 11.56
C ARG A 179 -23.36 7.28 12.24
N SER A 180 -23.98 7.46 13.40
CA SER A 180 -23.70 8.63 14.24
C SER A 180 -22.29 8.54 14.80
N ALA A 181 -21.51 9.58 14.60
CA ALA A 181 -20.14 9.66 15.08
C ALA A 181 -19.78 11.11 15.44
N LYS A 182 -18.82 11.24 16.34
CA LYS A 182 -18.13 12.50 16.63
C LYS A 182 -16.84 12.53 15.81
N LEU A 183 -16.76 13.46 14.90
CA LEU A 183 -15.58 13.72 14.09
C LEU A 183 -14.82 14.92 14.67
N ILE A 184 -13.52 14.76 14.88
CA ILE A 184 -12.62 15.83 15.33
C ILE A 184 -11.55 15.98 14.27
N ILE A 185 -11.48 17.18 13.67
CA ILE A 185 -10.45 17.54 12.68
C ILE A 185 -9.71 18.76 13.25
N ASN A 186 -8.43 18.58 13.54
CA ASN A 186 -7.67 19.56 14.31
C ASN A 186 -8.38 19.85 15.63
N GLU A 187 -8.86 21.08 15.83
CA GLU A 187 -9.57 21.49 17.04
C GLU A 187 -11.10 21.62 16.82
N THR A 188 -11.58 21.33 15.62
CA THR A 188 -13.00 21.47 15.28
C THR A 188 -13.73 20.15 15.48
N GLU A 189 -14.79 20.17 16.27
CA GLU A 189 -15.64 19.01 16.54
C GLU A 189 -16.97 19.10 15.77
N GLU A 190 -17.40 17.98 15.21
CA GLU A 190 -18.70 17.81 14.56
C GLU A 190 -19.32 16.48 15.00
N ILE A 191 -20.59 16.52 15.44
CA ILE A 191 -21.40 15.33 15.69
C ILE A 191 -22.46 15.26 14.62
N ASN A 192 -22.45 14.22 13.82
CA ASN A 192 -23.38 14.04 12.72
C ASN A 192 -23.55 12.56 12.38
N ASP A 193 -24.48 12.26 11.48
CA ASP A 193 -24.60 10.97 10.85
C ASP A 193 -23.78 10.97 9.56
N PHE A 194 -22.88 10.01 9.44
CA PHE A 194 -21.96 9.88 8.31
C PHE A 194 -22.19 8.55 7.59
N THR A 195 -22.18 8.60 6.27
CA THR A 195 -22.21 7.41 5.43
C THR A 195 -20.81 6.80 5.36
N PHE A 196 -19.79 7.61 5.05
CA PHE A 196 -18.38 7.21 5.12
C PHE A 196 -17.45 8.41 5.26
N ILE A 197 -16.25 8.11 5.74
CA ILE A 197 -15.12 9.04 5.80
C ILE A 197 -13.92 8.32 5.19
N LEU A 198 -13.21 9.01 4.28
CA LEU A 198 -11.93 8.57 3.74
C LEU A 198 -10.87 9.60 4.07
N ALA A 199 -9.73 9.12 4.55
CA ALA A 199 -8.52 9.90 4.68
C ALA A 199 -7.48 9.35 3.69
N LEU A 200 -7.01 10.21 2.79
CA LEU A 200 -6.21 9.83 1.64
C LEU A 200 -4.87 10.56 1.63
N ASN A 201 -3.79 9.80 1.51
CA ASN A 201 -2.45 10.30 1.24
C ASN A 201 -2.09 10.22 -0.25
N THR A 202 -2.84 9.43 -1.02
CA THR A 202 -2.64 9.21 -2.44
C THR A 202 -3.79 9.75 -3.26
N LYS A 203 -3.51 10.17 -4.51
CA LYS A 203 -4.54 10.65 -5.44
C LYS A 203 -5.52 9.57 -5.85
N HIS A 204 -5.04 8.31 -5.89
CA HIS A 204 -5.79 7.19 -6.45
C HIS A 204 -6.17 6.18 -5.37
N THR A 205 -7.33 5.57 -5.55
CA THR A 205 -7.77 4.40 -4.80
C THR A 205 -8.10 3.30 -5.79
N GLY A 206 -7.82 2.06 -5.48
CA GLY A 206 -8.08 0.87 -6.29
C GLY A 206 -8.23 1.10 -7.80
N LYS A 207 -7.55 0.39 -8.64
CA LYS A 207 -7.65 0.43 -10.11
C LYS A 207 -7.64 1.83 -10.75
N GLY A 208 -6.89 2.77 -10.15
CA GLY A 208 -6.73 4.12 -10.71
C GLY A 208 -7.94 5.05 -10.53
N MET A 209 -8.87 4.75 -9.62
CA MET A 209 -9.94 5.68 -9.26
C MET A 209 -9.35 6.97 -8.65
N TYR A 210 -9.62 8.10 -9.28
CA TYR A 210 -9.06 9.40 -8.90
C TYR A 210 -9.90 10.05 -7.80
N ALA A 211 -9.59 9.73 -6.54
CA ALA A 211 -10.42 10.12 -5.40
C ALA A 211 -9.99 11.45 -4.76
N ALA A 212 -8.68 11.69 -4.63
CA ALA A 212 -8.13 12.90 -4.03
C ALA A 212 -7.18 13.64 -5.01
N PRO A 213 -7.70 14.40 -5.98
CA PRO A 213 -6.91 15.02 -7.04
C PRO A 213 -5.80 15.95 -6.57
N LYS A 214 -5.94 16.52 -5.38
CA LYS A 214 -5.01 17.50 -4.81
C LYS A 214 -4.00 16.87 -3.84
N ALA A 215 -4.18 15.60 -3.48
CA ALA A 215 -3.28 14.92 -2.56
C ALA A 215 -1.83 14.95 -3.06
N LYS A 216 -0.92 15.20 -2.13
CA LYS A 216 0.52 15.15 -2.33
C LYS A 216 1.10 14.16 -1.35
N LEU A 217 2.20 13.53 -1.74
CA LEU A 217 2.84 12.48 -0.94
C LEU A 217 3.74 13.02 0.18
N ASP A 218 4.07 14.32 0.16
CA ASP A 218 5.18 14.90 0.94
C ASP A 218 4.89 16.31 1.49
N ASP A 219 3.61 16.65 1.73
CA ASP A 219 3.24 17.98 2.24
C ASP A 219 2.79 17.98 3.71
N GLY A 220 2.88 16.83 4.40
CA GLY A 220 2.47 16.67 5.79
C GLY A 220 0.96 16.72 6.02
N LEU A 221 0.14 16.59 4.94
CA LEU A 221 -1.30 16.69 4.99
C LEU A 221 -1.99 15.39 4.58
N ILE A 222 -3.23 15.24 4.99
CA ILE A 222 -4.12 14.16 4.56
C ILE A 222 -5.40 14.77 4.00
N ASP A 223 -5.79 14.38 2.79
CA ASP A 223 -7.05 14.79 2.16
C ASP A 223 -8.22 14.00 2.74
N LEU A 224 -9.30 14.68 3.12
CA LEU A 224 -10.49 14.07 3.68
C LEU A 224 -11.67 14.16 2.73
N ILE A 225 -12.35 13.02 2.53
CA ILE A 225 -13.67 12.94 1.91
C ILE A 225 -14.65 12.54 2.98
N ILE A 226 -15.64 13.40 3.22
CA ILE A 226 -16.66 13.18 4.24
C ILE A 226 -18.02 13.19 3.55
N VAL A 227 -18.75 12.07 3.67
CA VAL A 227 -20.11 11.93 3.12
C VAL A 227 -21.08 11.66 4.27
N ARG A 228 -22.08 12.53 4.33
CA ARG A 228 -23.19 12.51 5.30
C ARG A 228 -24.41 11.82 4.70
#